data_b2740243f9357f4eb28af1ab32b29928
#
_entry.id   b2740243f9357f4eb28af1ab32b29928
#
_cell.length_a   1.000
_cell.length_b   1.000
_cell.length_c   1.000
_cell.angle_alpha   90.00
_cell.angle_beta   90.00
_cell.angle_gamma   90.00
#
_symmetry.space_group_name_H-M   'P 1'
#
loop_
_entity.id
_entity.type
_entity.pdbx_description
1 polymer ?
#
loop_
_entity_poly.entity_id
_entity_poly.type
_entity_poly.pdbx_seq_one_letter_code
_entity_poly.pdbx_strand_id
1 'polypeptide(L)'
;FPTTVRLLAAAAVPLLASACTTVKVDMPPLAVQVPGQFDSVDPATAQGSADIAQWWKQLDDPVLSGYIEEGLRQNVDVRIALARIKEARAFHGMAESAYYPTVDLAAGAGRSRESGAVPTQLGGSAVPGWPGNIPIPLPGNLTPNFPQNASMPLGNTHAYGLAATWEVDIFGARHADAEMVHQLILGAHEQQHGAQLMVAADIATRYFEARGVEKRMRIVERAIYVAERGVKYARGRFQSGQTEAADVARAEMYLRDAQSKVEPLKALLASHLRRIAVLMGQTPQSLPELPPQPPGAQRPPSLPAVLPGDVLARRPDVRGVERKVRSQAAKVGS
;
A
#
# COMPACT_ATOMS: atom_id res chain seq x y z
N PHE A 1 -16.15 4.24 -64.77
CA PHE A 1 -16.78 4.43 -63.42
C PHE A 1 -17.15 5.92 -63.32
N PRO A 2 -18.43 6.29 -63.10
CA PRO A 2 -18.88 7.64 -63.09
C PRO A 2 -18.27 8.45 -61.91
N THR A 3 -17.92 9.67 -62.19
CA THR A 3 -17.31 10.67 -61.25
C THR A 3 -18.11 10.84 -59.97
N THR A 4 -19.42 10.56 -59.99
CA THR A 4 -20.33 10.59 -58.83
C THR A 4 -19.99 9.55 -57.75
N VAL A 5 -19.51 8.37 -58.14
CA VAL A 5 -19.11 7.31 -57.18
C VAL A 5 -17.80 7.67 -56.43
N ARG A 6 -16.89 8.37 -57.14
CA ARG A 6 -15.63 8.86 -56.52
C ARG A 6 -15.88 10.04 -55.54
N LEU A 7 -16.84 10.92 -55.83
CA LEU A 7 -17.23 12.00 -54.93
C LEU A 7 -17.98 11.50 -53.71
N LEU A 8 -18.84 10.49 -53.85
CA LEU A 8 -19.51 9.82 -52.71
C LEU A 8 -18.53 9.06 -51.83
N ALA A 9 -17.54 8.38 -52.39
CA ALA A 9 -16.48 7.70 -51.62
C ALA A 9 -15.57 8.69 -50.92
N ALA A 10 -15.21 9.82 -51.55
CA ALA A 10 -14.39 10.86 -50.96
C ALA A 10 -15.10 11.64 -49.81
N ALA A 11 -16.44 11.71 -49.85
CA ALA A 11 -17.23 12.34 -48.79
C ALA A 11 -17.54 11.36 -47.63
N ALA A 12 -17.58 10.05 -47.90
CA ALA A 12 -17.82 9.02 -46.84
C ALA A 12 -16.62 8.77 -45.94
N VAL A 13 -15.39 8.98 -46.41
CA VAL A 13 -14.16 8.78 -45.62
C VAL A 13 -14.05 9.76 -44.44
N PRO A 14 -14.26 11.09 -44.58
CA PRO A 14 -14.22 11.99 -43.44
C PRO A 14 -15.41 11.86 -42.47
N LEU A 15 -16.56 11.38 -42.94
CA LEU A 15 -17.72 11.09 -42.08
C LEU A 15 -17.50 9.82 -41.25
N LEU A 16 -16.79 8.83 -41.74
CA LEU A 16 -16.38 7.66 -40.95
C LEU A 16 -15.25 7.96 -39.98
N ALA A 17 -14.35 8.91 -40.31
CA ALA A 17 -13.28 9.31 -39.44
C ALA A 17 -13.77 10.18 -38.23
N SER A 18 -14.88 10.89 -38.38
CA SER A 18 -15.47 11.69 -37.28
C SER A 18 -16.28 10.84 -36.28
N ALA A 19 -16.60 9.59 -36.60
CA ALA A 19 -17.30 8.67 -35.71
C ALA A 19 -16.36 7.97 -34.68
N CYS A 20 -15.04 8.11 -34.85
CA CYS A 20 -14.05 7.51 -33.93
C CYS A 20 -13.70 8.48 -32.79
N THR A 21 -14.68 8.95 -32.03
CA THR A 21 -14.39 9.70 -30.80
C THR A 21 -14.25 8.72 -29.64
N THR A 22 -13.04 8.63 -29.08
CA THR A 22 -12.83 7.95 -27.79
C THR A 22 -13.69 8.63 -26.72
N VAL A 23 -14.50 7.85 -26.03
CA VAL A 23 -15.33 8.36 -24.91
C VAL A 23 -14.40 8.80 -23.78
N LYS A 24 -14.20 10.10 -23.62
CA LYS A 24 -13.53 10.65 -22.44
C LYS A 24 -14.58 10.98 -21.39
N VAL A 25 -14.47 10.33 -20.25
CA VAL A 25 -15.31 10.66 -19.10
C VAL A 25 -14.66 11.84 -18.36
N ASP A 26 -15.23 13.04 -18.53
CA ASP A 26 -14.84 14.19 -17.74
C ASP A 26 -15.30 14.00 -16.30
N MET A 27 -14.33 14.00 -15.39
CA MET A 27 -14.63 13.96 -13.97
C MET A 27 -15.04 15.34 -13.48
N PRO A 28 -16.25 15.51 -12.92
CA PRO A 28 -16.61 16.80 -12.32
C PRO A 28 -15.65 17.08 -11.13
N PRO A 29 -15.30 18.35 -10.91
CA PRO A 29 -14.53 18.73 -9.74
C PRO A 29 -15.29 18.29 -8.47
N LEU A 30 -14.55 17.82 -7.46
CA LEU A 30 -15.14 17.44 -6.17
C LEU A 30 -15.93 18.62 -5.61
N ALA A 31 -17.25 18.51 -5.58
CA ALA A 31 -18.15 19.55 -5.08
C ALA A 31 -18.23 19.58 -3.54
N VAL A 32 -17.11 19.32 -2.85
CA VAL A 32 -17.03 19.42 -1.40
C VAL A 32 -16.77 20.87 -1.03
N GLN A 33 -17.71 21.52 -0.38
CA GLN A 33 -17.51 22.82 0.23
C GLN A 33 -16.58 22.67 1.43
N VAL A 34 -15.33 23.04 1.24
CA VAL A 34 -14.32 23.02 2.31
C VAL A 34 -14.25 24.40 2.95
N PRO A 35 -14.33 24.52 4.29
CA PRO A 35 -14.13 25.80 4.96
C PRO A 35 -12.82 26.44 4.57
N GLY A 36 -12.82 27.77 4.44
CA GLY A 36 -11.64 28.54 4.02
C GLY A 36 -10.54 28.61 5.10
N GLN A 37 -10.87 28.26 6.36
CA GLN A 37 -9.93 28.25 7.48
C GLN A 37 -10.38 27.24 8.54
N PHE A 38 -9.48 26.85 9.42
CA PHE A 38 -9.82 26.03 10.60
C PHE A 38 -10.40 26.91 11.71
N ASP A 39 -11.47 26.47 12.37
CA ASP A 39 -12.17 27.20 13.42
C ASP A 39 -11.30 27.42 14.67
N SER A 40 -10.37 26.51 14.96
CA SER A 40 -9.60 26.47 16.21
C SER A 40 -8.13 26.84 16.07
N VAL A 41 -7.68 27.35 14.93
CA VAL A 41 -6.28 27.75 14.73
C VAL A 41 -6.16 29.24 14.90
N ASP A 42 -5.37 29.67 15.91
CA ASP A 42 -4.97 31.05 16.06
C ASP A 42 -4.05 31.42 14.85
N PRO A 43 -4.45 32.40 14.02
CA PRO A 43 -3.65 32.84 12.86
C PRO A 43 -2.24 33.30 13.23
N ALA A 44 -2.04 33.75 14.48
CA ALA A 44 -0.73 34.17 14.98
C ALA A 44 0.25 32.99 15.21
N THR A 45 -0.28 31.78 15.45
CA THR A 45 0.53 30.56 15.65
C THR A 45 0.75 29.76 14.39
N ALA A 46 -0.01 30.06 13.34
CA ALA A 46 0.08 29.39 12.04
C ALA A 46 1.14 30.08 11.15
N GLN A 47 2.38 30.16 11.60
CA GLN A 47 3.48 30.77 10.86
C GLN A 47 4.48 29.71 10.42
N GLY A 48 4.61 29.47 9.12
CA GLY A 48 5.69 28.69 8.54
C GLY A 48 5.26 27.75 7.41
N SER A 49 6.08 27.65 6.38
CA SER A 49 6.02 26.55 5.42
C SER A 49 6.77 25.36 6.04
N ALA A 50 6.05 24.47 6.72
CA ALA A 50 6.67 23.25 7.21
C ALA A 50 6.75 22.23 6.11
N ASP A 51 7.88 21.54 5.99
CA ASP A 51 7.98 20.32 5.21
C ASP A 51 7.14 19.23 5.91
N ILE A 52 5.89 19.09 5.46
CA ILE A 52 4.94 18.12 6.01
C ILE A 52 5.40 16.69 5.73
N ALA A 53 6.24 16.49 4.71
CA ALA A 53 6.72 15.15 4.35
C ALA A 53 7.66 14.56 5.41
N GLN A 54 8.37 15.41 6.15
CA GLN A 54 9.29 15.01 7.21
C GLN A 54 9.01 15.77 8.52
N TRP A 55 7.73 15.85 8.87
CA TRP A 55 7.22 16.61 10.02
C TRP A 55 7.94 16.30 11.36
N TRP A 56 8.41 15.06 11.54
CA TRP A 56 9.11 14.63 12.75
C TRP A 56 10.46 15.33 12.96
N LYS A 57 11.11 15.82 11.90
CA LYS A 57 12.36 16.56 12.00
C LYS A 57 12.20 17.91 12.68
N GLN A 58 10.99 18.48 12.67
CA GLN A 58 10.68 19.74 13.36
C GLN A 58 10.63 19.58 14.89
N LEU A 59 10.64 18.35 15.38
CA LEU A 59 10.66 18.04 16.81
C LEU A 59 12.07 18.09 17.41
N ASP A 60 13.11 18.28 16.56
CA ASP A 60 14.53 18.34 16.97
C ASP A 60 14.97 17.18 17.88
N ASP A 61 14.35 16.01 17.68
CA ASP A 61 14.67 14.79 18.43
C ASP A 61 15.37 13.78 17.49
N PRO A 62 16.70 13.64 17.60
CA PRO A 62 17.45 12.75 16.71
C PRO A 62 17.13 11.27 16.95
N VAL A 63 16.73 10.90 18.19
CA VAL A 63 16.35 9.51 18.53
C VAL A 63 15.04 9.15 17.85
N LEU A 64 14.03 10.01 17.96
CA LEU A 64 12.75 9.84 17.27
C LEU A 64 12.95 9.78 15.76
N SER A 65 13.74 10.71 15.21
CA SER A 65 14.03 10.75 13.78
C SER A 65 14.69 9.46 13.31
N GLY A 66 15.67 8.93 14.04
CA GLY A 66 16.31 7.66 13.74
C GLY A 66 15.34 6.47 13.75
N TYR A 67 14.43 6.41 14.72
CA TYR A 67 13.42 5.35 14.79
C TYR A 67 12.41 5.41 13.64
N ILE A 68 11.97 6.60 13.26
CA ILE A 68 11.05 6.76 12.13
C ILE A 68 11.75 6.40 10.82
N GLU A 69 12.97 6.87 10.58
CA GLU A 69 13.72 6.56 9.36
C GLU A 69 14.01 5.06 9.23
N GLU A 70 14.35 4.39 10.34
CA GLU A 70 14.50 2.93 10.34
C GLU A 70 13.18 2.22 10.09
N GLY A 71 12.09 2.65 10.73
CA GLY A 71 10.75 2.13 10.51
C GLY A 71 10.32 2.27 9.04
N LEU A 72 10.49 3.43 8.44
CA LEU A 72 10.15 3.66 7.04
C LEU A 72 10.96 2.76 6.07
N ARG A 73 12.18 2.37 6.45
CA ARG A 73 13.04 1.49 5.66
C ARG A 73 12.73 0.01 5.84
N GLN A 74 12.44 -0.45 7.06
CA GLN A 74 12.40 -1.87 7.43
C GLN A 74 10.99 -2.39 7.74
N ASN A 75 10.02 -1.52 7.96
CA ASN A 75 8.67 -1.92 8.34
C ASN A 75 8.03 -2.83 7.28
N VAL A 76 7.36 -3.87 7.76
CA VAL A 76 6.74 -4.90 6.89
C VAL A 76 5.57 -4.31 6.07
N ASP A 77 4.75 -3.43 6.65
CA ASP A 77 3.60 -2.84 5.95
C ASP A 77 4.06 -1.94 4.80
N VAL A 78 5.14 -1.16 5.01
CA VAL A 78 5.76 -0.35 3.94
C VAL A 78 6.33 -1.24 2.84
N ARG A 79 6.97 -2.36 3.19
CA ARG A 79 7.50 -3.33 2.23
C ARG A 79 6.39 -4.02 1.44
N ILE A 80 5.27 -4.35 2.08
CA ILE A 80 4.08 -4.89 1.41
C ILE A 80 3.53 -3.88 0.42
N ALA A 81 3.43 -2.60 0.81
CA ALA A 81 2.96 -1.54 -0.09
C ALA A 81 3.88 -1.38 -1.32
N LEU A 82 5.20 -1.45 -1.13
CA LEU A 82 6.17 -1.47 -2.23
C LEU A 82 6.02 -2.69 -3.14
N ALA A 83 5.73 -3.86 -2.58
CA ALA A 83 5.48 -5.07 -3.37
C ALA A 83 4.21 -4.93 -4.23
N ARG A 84 3.14 -4.32 -3.69
CA ARG A 84 1.91 -4.02 -4.43
C ARG A 84 2.12 -3.06 -5.60
N ILE A 85 3.05 -2.11 -5.48
CA ILE A 85 3.41 -1.24 -6.62
C ILE A 85 4.08 -2.07 -7.73
N LYS A 86 4.97 -3.01 -7.36
CA LYS A 86 5.60 -3.91 -8.35
C LYS A 86 4.58 -4.79 -9.03
N GLU A 87 3.63 -5.33 -8.28
CA GLU A 87 2.50 -6.10 -8.78
C GLU A 87 1.66 -5.27 -9.77
N ALA A 88 1.25 -4.06 -9.40
CA ALA A 88 0.49 -3.17 -10.27
C ALA A 88 1.26 -2.83 -11.56
N ARG A 89 2.58 -2.64 -11.49
CA ARG A 89 3.43 -2.44 -12.67
C ARG A 89 3.49 -3.67 -13.57
N ALA A 90 3.50 -4.88 -12.99
CA ALA A 90 3.45 -6.10 -13.78
C ALA A 90 2.11 -6.23 -14.54
N PHE A 91 0.98 -5.90 -13.89
CA PHE A 91 -0.32 -5.83 -14.56
C PHE A 91 -0.36 -4.79 -15.67
N HIS A 92 0.29 -3.63 -15.48
CA HIS A 92 0.43 -2.63 -16.55
C HIS A 92 1.19 -3.18 -17.75
N GLY A 93 2.33 -3.85 -17.52
CA GLY A 93 3.07 -4.51 -18.60
C GLY A 93 2.24 -5.57 -19.33
N MET A 94 1.35 -6.29 -18.62
CA MET A 94 0.39 -7.21 -19.26
C MET A 94 -0.62 -6.45 -20.11
N ALA A 95 -1.15 -5.32 -19.65
CA ALA A 95 -2.07 -4.50 -20.44
C ALA A 95 -1.38 -3.91 -21.69
N GLU A 96 -0.14 -3.43 -21.54
CA GLU A 96 0.66 -2.93 -22.66
C GLU A 96 1.03 -4.01 -23.66
N SER A 97 1.18 -5.27 -23.23
CA SER A 97 1.47 -6.38 -24.15
C SER A 97 0.38 -6.60 -25.20
N ALA A 98 -0.87 -6.16 -24.91
CA ALA A 98 -1.97 -6.23 -25.85
C ALA A 98 -1.82 -5.28 -27.06
N TYR A 99 -0.88 -4.32 -27.03
CA TYR A 99 -0.53 -3.48 -28.19
C TYR A 99 0.31 -4.21 -29.24
N TYR A 100 0.97 -5.29 -28.84
CA TYR A 100 1.89 -6.03 -29.69
C TYR A 100 1.29 -7.34 -30.19
N PRO A 101 1.72 -7.84 -31.35
CA PRO A 101 1.31 -9.14 -31.79
C PRO A 101 1.78 -10.25 -30.83
N THR A 102 0.89 -11.19 -30.53
CA THR A 102 1.26 -12.42 -29.84
C THR A 102 1.75 -13.43 -30.87
N VAL A 103 2.89 -14.06 -30.56
CA VAL A 103 3.47 -15.09 -31.42
C VAL A 103 3.52 -16.39 -30.63
N ASP A 104 2.76 -17.38 -31.12
CA ASP A 104 2.67 -18.70 -30.52
C ASP A 104 3.43 -19.72 -31.34
N LEU A 105 4.30 -20.50 -30.71
CA LEU A 105 4.95 -21.65 -31.28
C LEU A 105 4.25 -22.90 -30.78
N ALA A 106 3.64 -23.66 -31.70
CA ALA A 106 3.06 -24.94 -31.39
C ALA A 106 3.92 -26.07 -31.98
N ALA A 107 4.24 -27.06 -31.16
CA ALA A 107 4.90 -28.28 -31.63
C ALA A 107 4.19 -29.48 -31.01
N GLY A 108 3.89 -30.48 -31.82
CA GLY A 108 3.25 -31.71 -31.38
C GLY A 108 3.91 -32.92 -32.04
N ALA A 109 4.03 -34.01 -31.30
CA ALA A 109 4.43 -35.30 -31.83
C ALA A 109 3.38 -36.34 -31.42
N GLY A 110 2.91 -37.12 -32.38
CA GLY A 110 1.91 -38.19 -32.16
C GLY A 110 2.31 -39.46 -32.84
N ARG A 111 1.93 -40.58 -32.25
CA ARG A 111 2.01 -41.90 -32.89
C ARG A 111 0.60 -42.49 -32.93
N SER A 112 0.03 -42.61 -34.10
CA SER A 112 -1.30 -43.20 -34.29
C SER A 112 -1.20 -44.56 -34.93
N ARG A 113 -1.99 -45.49 -34.42
CA ARG A 113 -2.24 -46.78 -35.02
C ARG A 113 -3.67 -46.72 -35.58
N GLU A 114 -3.81 -46.54 -36.87
CA GLU A 114 -5.12 -46.37 -37.47
C GLU A 114 -5.75 -47.73 -37.81
N SER A 115 -6.98 -47.95 -37.37
CA SER A 115 -7.89 -48.92 -37.92
C SER A 115 -8.95 -48.19 -38.73
N GLY A 116 -8.68 -47.89 -40.00
CA GLY A 116 -9.64 -47.75 -41.07
C GLY A 116 -10.70 -46.62 -41.04
N ALA A 117 -10.69 -45.70 -40.09
CA ALA A 117 -11.60 -44.57 -40.08
C ALA A 117 -10.85 -43.26 -39.91
N VAL A 118 -10.78 -42.40 -40.91
CA VAL A 118 -10.24 -41.05 -40.83
C VAL A 118 -11.23 -40.16 -40.12
N PRO A 119 -10.92 -39.57 -38.96
CA PRO A 119 -11.79 -38.57 -38.38
C PRO A 119 -11.74 -37.29 -39.24
N THR A 120 -12.83 -36.95 -39.85
CA THR A 120 -12.97 -35.80 -40.77
C THR A 120 -13.03 -34.44 -40.06
N GLN A 121 -12.77 -34.36 -38.75
CA GLN A 121 -12.80 -33.10 -38.00
C GLN A 121 -11.62 -33.01 -37.05
N LEU A 122 -10.57 -32.34 -37.48
CA LEU A 122 -9.59 -31.70 -36.58
C LEU A 122 -10.09 -30.28 -36.24
N GLY A 123 -11.35 -30.19 -35.83
CA GLY A 123 -11.88 -29.02 -35.21
C GLY A 123 -11.76 -29.19 -33.69
N GLY A 124 -10.81 -28.51 -33.06
CA GLY A 124 -10.78 -28.33 -31.60
C GLY A 124 -10.66 -29.62 -30.79
N SER A 125 -9.65 -30.45 -31.02
CA SER A 125 -9.43 -31.64 -30.19
C SER A 125 -8.08 -31.57 -29.47
N ALA A 126 -8.15 -31.77 -28.17
CA ALA A 126 -7.01 -31.89 -27.28
C ALA A 126 -5.94 -32.84 -27.83
N VAL A 127 -4.69 -32.42 -27.83
CA VAL A 127 -3.55 -33.31 -28.09
C VAL A 127 -3.47 -34.29 -26.91
N PRO A 128 -3.65 -35.61 -27.15
CA PRO A 128 -3.58 -36.60 -26.08
C PRO A 128 -2.16 -36.66 -25.54
N GLY A 129 -2.01 -36.38 -24.27
CA GLY A 129 -0.73 -36.49 -23.53
C GLY A 129 -0.19 -35.20 -22.95
N TRP A 130 -0.89 -34.07 -23.11
CA TRP A 130 -0.49 -32.84 -22.41
C TRP A 130 -1.39 -32.61 -21.17
N PRO A 131 -0.82 -32.31 -19.97
CA PRO A 131 -1.61 -32.02 -18.80
C PRO A 131 -2.18 -30.60 -18.92
N GLY A 132 -3.45 -30.49 -19.28
CA GLY A 132 -4.18 -29.23 -19.36
C GLY A 132 -4.81 -29.04 -20.75
N ASN A 133 -6.11 -28.84 -20.71
CA ASN A 133 -6.94 -28.53 -21.89
C ASN A 133 -6.64 -27.07 -22.29
N ILE A 134 -5.57 -26.81 -23.04
CA ILE A 134 -5.31 -25.48 -23.62
C ILE A 134 -6.03 -25.51 -24.98
N PRO A 135 -7.12 -24.75 -25.15
CA PRO A 135 -7.71 -24.55 -26.46
C PRO A 135 -6.76 -23.66 -27.26
N ILE A 136 -5.98 -24.26 -28.17
CA ILE A 136 -5.25 -23.48 -29.17
C ILE A 136 -6.29 -23.18 -30.26
N PRO A 137 -6.74 -21.92 -30.43
CA PRO A 137 -7.57 -21.55 -31.55
C PRO A 137 -6.68 -21.55 -32.80
N LEU A 138 -6.66 -22.65 -33.52
CA LEU A 138 -6.11 -22.66 -34.87
C LEU A 138 -7.05 -21.83 -35.76
N PRO A 139 -6.56 -20.79 -36.45
CA PRO A 139 -7.37 -20.06 -37.43
C PRO A 139 -7.96 -21.04 -38.42
N GLY A 140 -9.27 -20.97 -38.68
CA GLY A 140 -10.06 -21.96 -39.39
C GLY A 140 -9.66 -22.29 -40.85
N ASN A 141 -8.55 -21.74 -41.34
CA ASN A 141 -8.05 -21.96 -42.72
C ASN A 141 -6.74 -22.75 -42.81
N LEU A 142 -6.20 -23.23 -41.68
CA LEU A 142 -5.02 -24.10 -41.69
C LEU A 142 -5.38 -25.59 -41.51
N THR A 143 -6.49 -26.03 -42.02
CA THR A 143 -6.72 -27.46 -42.19
C THR A 143 -5.82 -27.94 -43.34
N PRO A 144 -4.80 -28.76 -43.07
CA PRO A 144 -4.03 -29.35 -44.15
C PRO A 144 -5.01 -30.21 -45.00
N ASN A 145 -5.09 -29.87 -46.28
CA ASN A 145 -5.92 -30.61 -47.24
C ASN A 145 -5.25 -31.96 -47.54
N PHE A 146 -5.50 -32.95 -46.69
CA PHE A 146 -5.03 -34.30 -46.95
C PHE A 146 -5.93 -34.95 -48.01
N PRO A 147 -5.39 -35.62 -49.05
CA PRO A 147 -6.17 -36.36 -50.03
C PRO A 147 -6.95 -37.46 -49.31
N GLN A 148 -8.27 -37.48 -49.52
CA GLN A 148 -9.24 -38.35 -48.81
C GLN A 148 -9.04 -39.87 -49.01
N ASN A 149 -8.08 -40.29 -49.80
CA ASN A 149 -7.83 -41.68 -50.11
C ASN A 149 -6.41 -42.19 -49.89
N ALA A 150 -5.64 -41.50 -49.06
CA ALA A 150 -4.32 -41.98 -48.66
C ALA A 150 -4.46 -42.93 -47.47
N SER A 151 -4.32 -44.24 -47.73
CA SER A 151 -4.05 -45.21 -46.65
C SER A 151 -2.69 -44.86 -46.03
N MET A 152 -2.70 -44.15 -44.90
CA MET A 152 -1.48 -43.78 -44.21
C MET A 152 -0.93 -45.00 -43.47
N PRO A 153 0.32 -45.42 -43.73
CA PRO A 153 0.99 -46.43 -42.92
C PRO A 153 1.20 -45.92 -41.50
N LEU A 154 1.27 -46.83 -40.53
CA LEU A 154 1.70 -46.57 -39.17
C LEU A 154 2.88 -45.61 -39.14
N GLY A 155 2.68 -44.39 -38.70
CA GLY A 155 3.69 -43.35 -38.77
C GLY A 155 3.73 -42.49 -37.50
N ASN A 156 4.92 -42.03 -37.17
CA ASN A 156 5.10 -40.93 -36.22
C ASN A 156 4.68 -39.65 -36.97
N THR A 157 3.75 -38.89 -36.40
CA THR A 157 3.33 -37.60 -36.92
C THR A 157 4.01 -36.51 -36.09
N HIS A 158 4.70 -35.59 -36.75
CA HIS A 158 5.26 -34.40 -36.15
C HIS A 158 4.57 -33.20 -36.76
N ALA A 159 4.03 -32.33 -35.93
CA ALA A 159 3.43 -31.06 -36.35
C ALA A 159 4.17 -29.93 -35.64
N TYR A 160 4.50 -28.90 -36.38
CA TYR A 160 5.03 -27.64 -35.84
C TYR A 160 4.40 -26.49 -36.60
N GLY A 161 4.17 -25.39 -35.89
CA GLY A 161 3.55 -24.20 -36.47
C GLY A 161 3.84 -22.96 -35.67
N LEU A 162 3.86 -21.84 -36.35
CA LEU A 162 3.89 -20.52 -35.80
C LEU A 162 2.56 -19.84 -36.07
N ALA A 163 1.92 -19.27 -35.07
CA ALA A 163 0.74 -18.43 -35.22
C ALA A 163 1.06 -17.04 -34.68
N ALA A 164 0.72 -15.99 -35.40
CA ALA A 164 0.80 -14.63 -34.95
C ALA A 164 -0.59 -14.01 -35.00
N THR A 165 -1.03 -13.45 -33.87
CA THR A 165 -2.32 -12.76 -33.76
C THR A 165 -2.08 -11.33 -33.26
N TRP A 166 -2.66 -10.37 -33.95
CA TRP A 166 -2.57 -8.96 -33.58
C TRP A 166 -3.92 -8.28 -33.79
N GLU A 167 -4.35 -7.57 -32.75
CA GLU A 167 -5.55 -6.76 -32.81
C GLU A 167 -5.14 -5.28 -32.80
N VAL A 168 -5.36 -4.59 -33.92
CA VAL A 168 -5.03 -3.18 -34.09
C VAL A 168 -6.05 -2.34 -33.32
N ASP A 169 -5.57 -1.52 -32.40
CA ASP A 169 -6.41 -0.65 -31.53
C ASP A 169 -6.86 0.62 -32.28
N ILE A 170 -7.83 0.48 -33.18
CA ILE A 170 -8.35 1.57 -34.02
C ILE A 170 -9.22 2.53 -33.20
N PHE A 171 -9.91 2.01 -32.18
CA PHE A 171 -10.86 2.76 -31.36
C PHE A 171 -10.31 3.18 -30.00
N GLY A 172 -9.10 2.78 -29.64
CA GLY A 172 -8.45 3.17 -28.39
C GLY A 172 -8.86 2.34 -27.15
N ALA A 173 -9.55 1.21 -27.33
CA ALA A 173 -9.97 0.34 -26.25
C ALA A 173 -8.78 -0.18 -25.43
N ARG A 174 -7.72 -0.64 -26.10
CA ARG A 174 -6.49 -1.09 -25.45
C ARG A 174 -5.75 0.04 -24.72
N HIS A 175 -5.80 1.25 -25.29
CA HIS A 175 -5.28 2.47 -24.63
C HIS A 175 -6.03 2.78 -23.34
N ALA A 176 -7.35 2.66 -23.36
CA ALA A 176 -8.20 2.87 -22.18
C ALA A 176 -7.93 1.83 -21.08
N ASP A 177 -7.72 0.56 -21.47
CA ASP A 177 -7.33 -0.51 -20.53
C ASP A 177 -5.95 -0.23 -19.89
N ALA A 178 -4.95 0.18 -20.66
CA ALA A 178 -3.64 0.52 -20.13
C ALA A 178 -3.71 1.74 -19.20
N GLU A 179 -4.48 2.79 -19.56
CA GLU A 179 -4.70 3.96 -18.69
C GLU A 179 -5.42 3.57 -17.40
N MET A 180 -6.42 2.69 -17.47
CA MET A 180 -7.08 2.15 -16.27
C MET A 180 -6.06 1.53 -15.31
N VAL A 181 -5.17 0.68 -15.81
CA VAL A 181 -4.14 0.02 -15.00
C VAL A 181 -3.08 1.04 -14.54
N HIS A 182 -2.73 2.03 -15.35
CA HIS A 182 -1.83 3.11 -14.93
C HIS A 182 -2.37 3.87 -13.72
N GLN A 183 -3.67 4.19 -13.68
CA GLN A 183 -4.29 4.81 -12.52
C GLN A 183 -4.26 3.91 -11.27
N LEU A 184 -4.29 2.58 -11.42
CA LEU A 184 -4.10 1.64 -10.30
C LEU A 184 -2.67 1.69 -9.74
N ILE A 185 -1.64 1.87 -10.58
CA ILE A 185 -0.25 2.08 -10.11
C ILE A 185 -0.18 3.35 -9.25
N LEU A 186 -0.77 4.46 -9.74
CA LEU A 186 -0.80 5.71 -8.98
C LEU A 186 -1.56 5.54 -7.65
N GLY A 187 -2.65 4.77 -7.65
CA GLY A 187 -3.37 4.41 -6.43
C GLY A 187 -2.53 3.58 -5.45
N ALA A 188 -1.71 2.65 -5.95
CA ALA A 188 -0.79 1.87 -5.12
C ALA A 188 0.33 2.75 -4.50
N HIS A 189 0.79 3.79 -5.21
CA HIS A 189 1.71 4.79 -4.64
C HIS A 189 1.07 5.58 -3.50
N GLU A 190 -0.20 5.98 -3.63
CA GLU A 190 -0.91 6.66 -2.54
C GLU A 190 -1.09 5.74 -1.32
N GLN A 191 -1.34 4.44 -1.53
CA GLN A 191 -1.37 3.46 -0.43
C GLN A 191 -0.01 3.33 0.26
N GLN A 192 1.11 3.39 -0.48
CA GLN A 192 2.45 3.42 0.08
C GLN A 192 2.66 4.66 0.96
N HIS A 193 2.28 5.85 0.47
CA HIS A 193 2.35 7.09 1.25
C HIS A 193 1.52 7.00 2.53
N GLY A 194 0.32 6.40 2.44
CA GLY A 194 -0.54 6.13 3.59
C GLY A 194 0.14 5.22 4.61
N ALA A 195 0.74 4.11 4.17
CA ALA A 195 1.47 3.19 5.05
C ALA A 195 2.67 3.88 5.73
N GLN A 196 3.44 4.69 5.01
CA GLN A 196 4.54 5.46 5.56
C GLN A 196 4.07 6.46 6.62
N LEU A 197 2.98 7.17 6.36
CA LEU A 197 2.39 8.12 7.30
C LEU A 197 1.94 7.41 8.60
N MET A 198 1.25 6.28 8.47
CA MET A 198 0.78 5.50 9.62
C MET A 198 1.93 4.96 10.46
N VAL A 199 2.98 4.42 9.84
CA VAL A 199 4.17 3.91 10.54
C VAL A 199 4.89 5.03 11.28
N ALA A 200 5.11 6.17 10.63
CA ALA A 200 5.75 7.33 11.27
C ALA A 200 4.93 7.85 12.45
N ALA A 201 3.61 7.95 12.29
CA ALA A 201 2.71 8.41 13.35
C ALA A 201 2.64 7.42 14.53
N ASP A 202 2.59 6.10 14.28
CA ASP A 202 2.54 5.09 15.34
C ASP A 202 3.87 5.06 16.12
N ILE A 203 5.03 5.13 15.44
CA ILE A 203 6.34 5.25 16.10
C ILE A 203 6.40 6.50 16.99
N ALA A 204 6.01 7.66 16.47
CA ALA A 204 6.03 8.91 17.24
C ALA A 204 5.10 8.84 18.45
N THR A 205 3.89 8.30 18.28
CA THR A 205 2.93 8.11 19.36
C THR A 205 3.53 7.24 20.48
N ARG A 206 4.06 6.06 20.10
CA ARG A 206 4.67 5.14 21.09
C ARG A 206 5.91 5.72 21.75
N TYR A 207 6.70 6.50 21.02
CA TYR A 207 7.85 7.20 21.56
C TYR A 207 7.44 8.21 22.63
N PHE A 208 6.47 9.09 22.35
CA PHE A 208 6.01 10.07 23.33
C PHE A 208 5.29 9.43 24.53
N GLU A 209 4.55 8.34 24.30
CA GLU A 209 3.96 7.54 25.38
C GLU A 209 5.05 6.95 26.28
N ALA A 210 6.11 6.36 25.71
CA ALA A 210 7.25 5.84 26.45
C ALA A 210 7.93 6.94 27.29
N ARG A 211 8.17 8.11 26.69
CA ARG A 211 8.72 9.28 27.39
C ARG A 211 7.80 9.76 28.52
N GLY A 212 6.49 9.72 28.30
CA GLY A 212 5.50 10.03 29.34
C GLY A 212 5.55 9.04 30.51
N VAL A 213 5.75 7.75 30.22
CA VAL A 213 5.93 6.71 31.25
C VAL A 213 7.21 6.94 32.05
N GLU A 214 8.35 7.25 31.39
CA GLU A 214 9.60 7.59 32.08
C GLU A 214 9.43 8.78 33.04
N LYS A 215 8.70 9.82 32.62
CA LYS A 215 8.40 10.95 33.50
C LYS A 215 7.58 10.51 34.72
N ARG A 216 6.58 9.66 34.53
CA ARG A 216 5.77 9.10 35.64
C ARG A 216 6.61 8.24 36.57
N MET A 217 7.52 7.41 36.04
CA MET A 217 8.44 6.61 36.85
C MET A 217 9.30 7.48 37.76
N ARG A 218 9.90 8.57 37.26
CA ARG A 218 10.66 9.51 38.07
C ARG A 218 9.83 10.17 39.18
N ILE A 219 8.53 10.45 38.91
CA ILE A 219 7.63 10.99 39.95
C ILE A 219 7.36 9.95 41.02
N VAL A 220 7.10 8.70 40.64
CA VAL A 220 6.89 7.58 41.58
C VAL A 220 8.13 7.30 42.41
N GLU A 221 9.33 7.30 41.80
CA GLU A 221 10.62 7.17 42.55
C GLU A 221 10.78 8.25 43.58
N ARG A 222 10.43 9.49 43.24
CA ARG A 222 10.46 10.61 44.19
C ARG A 222 9.41 10.45 45.31
N ALA A 223 8.21 9.95 44.97
CA ALA A 223 7.16 9.64 45.96
C ALA A 223 7.61 8.54 46.92
N ILE A 224 8.28 7.49 46.43
CA ILE A 224 8.86 6.43 47.27
C ILE A 224 9.89 7.02 48.23
N TYR A 225 10.83 7.84 47.73
CA TYR A 225 11.84 8.49 48.56
C TYR A 225 11.22 9.34 49.69
N VAL A 226 10.15 10.10 49.39
CA VAL A 226 9.43 10.88 50.39
C VAL A 226 8.72 9.99 51.41
N ALA A 227 8.04 8.91 50.90
CA ALA A 227 7.35 7.96 51.77
C ALA A 227 8.31 7.20 52.72
N GLU A 228 9.49 6.80 52.25
CA GLU A 228 10.53 6.17 53.07
C GLU A 228 10.97 7.08 54.22
N ARG A 229 11.17 8.37 53.92
CA ARG A 229 11.47 9.36 54.97
C ARG A 229 10.30 9.52 55.92
N GLY A 230 9.06 9.48 55.44
CA GLY A 230 7.84 9.50 56.26
C GLY A 230 7.79 8.34 57.25
N VAL A 231 8.05 7.11 56.76
CA VAL A 231 8.14 5.92 57.64
C VAL A 231 9.22 6.06 58.68
N LYS A 232 10.42 6.52 58.30
CA LYS A 232 11.51 6.74 59.26
C LYS A 232 11.13 7.74 60.33
N TYR A 233 10.46 8.83 59.96
CA TYR A 233 9.98 9.86 60.90
C TYR A 233 8.90 9.30 61.84
N ALA A 234 7.88 8.60 61.32
CA ALA A 234 6.83 7.99 62.13
C ALA A 234 7.37 6.98 63.13
N ARG A 235 8.31 6.12 62.71
CA ARG A 235 8.98 5.14 63.58
C ARG A 235 9.77 5.85 64.71
N GLY A 236 10.51 6.92 64.40
CA GLY A 236 11.24 7.67 65.41
C GLY A 236 10.32 8.29 66.46
N ARG A 237 9.18 8.85 66.07
CA ARG A 237 8.17 9.41 66.99
C ARG A 237 7.49 8.32 67.82
N PHE A 238 7.23 7.17 67.24
CA PHE A 238 6.69 6.02 67.97
C PHE A 238 7.65 5.53 69.05
N GLN A 239 8.92 5.39 68.74
CA GLN A 239 9.96 4.98 69.67
C GLN A 239 10.12 5.98 70.86
N SER A 240 9.86 7.25 70.59
CA SER A 240 9.87 8.29 71.66
C SER A 240 8.53 8.45 72.38
N GLY A 241 7.54 7.60 72.12
CA GLY A 241 6.22 7.62 72.76
C GLY A 241 5.31 8.78 72.31
N GLN A 242 5.62 9.43 71.15
CA GLN A 242 4.92 10.62 70.69
C GLN A 242 3.80 10.34 69.67
N THR A 243 3.66 9.08 69.22
CA THR A 243 2.64 8.69 68.26
C THR A 243 2.24 7.22 68.45
N GLU A 244 1.14 6.82 67.85
CA GLU A 244 0.60 5.45 67.95
C GLU A 244 1.17 4.52 66.85
N ALA A 245 1.14 3.21 67.10
CA ALA A 245 1.53 2.20 66.10
C ALA A 245 0.71 2.29 64.79
N ALA A 246 -0.53 2.76 64.88
CA ALA A 246 -1.39 3.00 63.75
C ALA A 246 -0.81 4.03 62.74
N ASP A 247 -0.09 5.07 63.26
CA ASP A 247 0.54 6.06 62.40
C ASP A 247 1.72 5.48 61.61
N VAL A 248 2.50 4.59 62.25
CA VAL A 248 3.58 3.87 61.57
C VAL A 248 3.02 2.97 60.50
N ALA A 249 1.97 2.19 60.81
CA ALA A 249 1.32 1.29 59.87
C ALA A 249 0.74 2.07 58.67
N ARG A 250 0.18 3.25 58.91
CA ARG A 250 -0.34 4.12 57.82
C ARG A 250 0.81 4.64 56.92
N ALA A 251 1.91 5.05 57.49
CA ALA A 251 3.08 5.49 56.74
C ALA A 251 3.67 4.34 55.89
N GLU A 252 3.74 3.15 56.44
CA GLU A 252 4.17 1.96 55.70
C GLU A 252 3.20 1.57 54.58
N MET A 253 1.91 1.72 54.77
CA MET A 253 0.90 1.51 53.75
C MET A 253 1.13 2.48 52.56
N TYR A 254 1.35 3.76 52.81
CA TYR A 254 1.64 4.73 51.75
C TYR A 254 2.94 4.39 50.98
N LEU A 255 3.98 3.92 51.69
CA LEU A 255 5.20 3.47 51.04
C LEU A 255 4.95 2.29 50.12
N ARG A 256 4.23 1.27 50.59
CA ARG A 256 3.91 0.07 49.77
C ARG A 256 3.01 0.41 48.57
N ASP A 257 2.03 1.32 48.75
CA ASP A 257 1.22 1.83 47.66
C ASP A 257 2.08 2.52 46.59
N ALA A 258 3.02 3.38 46.98
CA ALA A 258 3.92 4.00 46.03
C ALA A 258 4.83 2.97 45.31
N GLN A 259 5.36 2.00 46.04
CA GLN A 259 6.19 0.93 45.48
C GLN A 259 5.43 0.04 44.49
N SER A 260 4.15 -0.25 44.77
CA SER A 260 3.32 -1.10 43.91
C SER A 260 3.11 -0.51 42.50
N LYS A 261 3.28 0.80 42.32
CA LYS A 261 3.12 1.51 41.06
C LYS A 261 4.31 1.34 40.10
N VAL A 262 5.46 0.85 40.59
CA VAL A 262 6.70 0.77 39.79
C VAL A 262 6.62 -0.28 38.71
N GLU A 263 6.26 -1.50 39.09
CA GLU A 263 6.28 -2.65 38.14
C GLU A 263 5.26 -2.50 36.98
N PRO A 264 4.03 -2.02 37.20
CA PRO A 264 3.13 -1.72 36.09
C PRO A 264 3.68 -0.66 35.11
N LEU A 265 4.37 0.37 35.62
CA LEU A 265 4.99 1.39 34.77
C LEU A 265 6.16 0.83 33.96
N LYS A 266 7.00 -0.03 34.55
CA LYS A 266 8.08 -0.72 33.83
C LYS A 266 7.52 -1.61 32.72
N ALA A 267 6.46 -2.37 33.03
CA ALA A 267 5.79 -3.22 32.04
C ALA A 267 5.19 -2.40 30.87
N LEU A 268 4.60 -1.25 31.19
CA LEU A 268 4.04 -0.34 30.20
C LEU A 268 5.14 0.27 29.31
N LEU A 269 6.25 0.74 29.92
CA LEU A 269 7.41 1.23 29.17
C LEU A 269 7.94 0.16 28.20
N ALA A 270 8.16 -1.05 28.71
CA ALA A 270 8.62 -2.16 27.88
C ALA A 270 7.63 -2.49 26.74
N SER A 271 6.32 -2.35 26.97
CA SER A 271 5.30 -2.55 25.93
C SER A 271 5.44 -1.53 24.79
N HIS A 272 5.61 -0.24 25.11
CA HIS A 272 5.82 0.79 24.08
C HIS A 272 7.12 0.57 23.31
N LEU A 273 8.22 0.23 24.00
CA LEU A 273 9.50 -0.03 23.36
C LEU A 273 9.44 -1.27 22.43
N ARG A 274 8.77 -2.35 22.84
CA ARG A 274 8.54 -3.52 22.00
C ARG A 274 7.74 -3.16 20.74
N ARG A 275 6.73 -2.32 20.89
CA ARG A 275 5.94 -1.87 19.73
C ARG A 275 6.80 -1.06 18.75
N ILE A 276 7.66 -0.17 19.23
CA ILE A 276 8.63 0.56 18.41
C ILE A 276 9.57 -0.41 17.70
N ALA A 277 10.12 -1.41 18.41
CA ALA A 277 10.98 -2.44 17.80
C ALA A 277 10.29 -3.14 16.62
N VAL A 278 9.04 -3.59 16.81
CA VAL A 278 8.25 -4.24 15.75
C VAL A 278 8.00 -3.28 14.57
N LEU A 279 7.69 -2.02 14.85
CA LEU A 279 7.49 -1.01 13.79
C LEU A 279 8.77 -0.73 13.01
N MET A 280 9.95 -0.85 13.63
CA MET A 280 11.25 -0.79 12.98
C MET A 280 11.65 -2.10 12.26
N GLY A 281 10.76 -3.10 12.22
CA GLY A 281 11.04 -4.41 11.61
C GLY A 281 11.97 -5.31 12.45
N GLN A 282 12.18 -4.98 13.72
CA GLN A 282 12.99 -5.75 14.66
C GLN A 282 12.14 -6.74 15.45
N THR A 283 12.80 -7.69 16.12
CA THR A 283 12.09 -8.63 17.02
C THR A 283 11.61 -7.91 18.28
N PRO A 284 10.48 -8.32 18.89
CA PRO A 284 9.97 -7.70 20.11
C PRO A 284 10.92 -7.77 21.31
N GLN A 285 11.94 -8.63 21.25
CA GLN A 285 12.96 -8.78 22.29
C GLN A 285 14.05 -7.71 22.20
N SER A 286 14.29 -7.13 21.04
CA SER A 286 15.21 -6.01 20.88
C SER A 286 14.53 -4.74 21.37
N LEU A 287 14.76 -4.41 22.65
CA LEU A 287 14.25 -3.15 23.22
C LEU A 287 15.12 -2.00 22.72
N PRO A 288 14.58 -1.03 21.96
CA PRO A 288 15.32 0.15 21.57
C PRO A 288 15.71 0.99 22.81
N GLU A 289 16.92 1.54 22.79
CA GLU A 289 17.40 2.38 23.86
C GLU A 289 16.69 3.74 23.86
N LEU A 290 16.31 4.20 25.07
CA LEU A 290 15.72 5.51 25.26
C LEU A 290 16.71 6.39 26.04
N PRO A 291 17.67 7.06 25.34
CA PRO A 291 18.67 7.87 26.04
C PRO A 291 18.01 9.03 26.80
N PRO A 292 18.61 9.49 27.91
CA PRO A 292 18.09 10.62 28.67
C PRO A 292 17.89 11.86 27.81
N GLN A 293 16.74 12.50 27.93
CA GLN A 293 16.48 13.75 27.22
C GLN A 293 17.03 14.94 28.01
N PRO A 294 17.63 15.94 27.33
CA PRO A 294 17.99 17.19 27.97
C PRO A 294 16.74 17.93 28.46
N PRO A 295 16.85 18.66 29.55
CA PRO A 295 15.75 19.48 30.08
C PRO A 295 15.29 20.49 29.02
N GLY A 296 13.98 20.56 28.76
CA GLY A 296 13.39 21.52 27.84
C GLY A 296 13.28 21.06 26.39
N ALA A 297 13.65 19.83 26.05
CA ALA A 297 13.74 19.30 24.68
C ALA A 297 12.41 19.10 23.92
N GLN A 298 11.28 19.53 24.42
CA GLN A 298 10.00 19.29 23.73
C GLN A 298 9.09 20.53 23.82
N ARG A 299 9.31 21.46 22.91
CA ARG A 299 8.24 22.37 22.53
C ARG A 299 7.49 21.75 21.36
N PRO A 300 6.14 21.70 21.39
CA PRO A 300 5.38 21.32 20.20
C PRO A 300 5.77 22.29 19.07
N PRO A 301 6.01 21.77 17.84
CA PRO A 301 6.30 22.63 16.71
C PRO A 301 5.10 23.53 16.45
N SER A 302 5.35 24.72 15.86
CA SER A 302 4.28 25.56 15.37
C SER A 302 3.51 24.82 14.26
N LEU A 303 2.18 24.88 14.32
CA LEU A 303 1.35 24.29 13.26
C LEU A 303 1.59 25.08 11.96
N PRO A 304 1.79 24.39 10.82
CA PRO A 304 1.93 25.08 9.53
C PRO A 304 0.62 25.78 9.16
N ALA A 305 0.71 26.96 8.55
CA ALA A 305 -0.43 27.66 7.95
C ALA A 305 -0.90 26.93 6.69
N VAL A 306 -1.71 25.88 6.86
CA VAL A 306 -2.25 25.09 5.74
C VAL A 306 -3.76 25.26 5.72
N LEU A 307 -4.33 25.51 4.54
CA LEU A 307 -5.79 25.60 4.37
C LEU A 307 -6.42 24.20 4.50
N PRO A 308 -7.65 24.09 5.03
CA PRO A 308 -8.36 22.82 5.13
C PRO A 308 -8.45 22.06 3.80
N GLY A 309 -8.66 22.79 2.69
CA GLY A 309 -8.68 22.21 1.34
C GLY A 309 -7.35 21.57 0.93
N ASP A 310 -6.23 22.21 1.26
CA ASP A 310 -4.89 21.68 0.95
C ASP A 310 -4.58 20.42 1.75
N VAL A 311 -5.04 20.36 3.01
CA VAL A 311 -4.89 19.15 3.83
C VAL A 311 -5.65 17.98 3.20
N LEU A 312 -6.90 18.19 2.79
CA LEU A 312 -7.69 17.16 2.12
C LEU A 312 -7.05 16.72 0.80
N ALA A 313 -6.57 17.66 -0.02
CA ALA A 313 -5.92 17.35 -1.29
C ALA A 313 -4.60 16.59 -1.14
N ARG A 314 -3.95 16.65 0.01
CA ARG A 314 -2.69 15.92 0.31
C ARG A 314 -2.90 14.57 0.96
N ARG A 315 -4.10 14.26 1.47
CA ARG A 315 -4.40 13.00 2.14
C ARG A 315 -4.26 11.80 1.19
N PRO A 316 -3.43 10.81 1.51
CA PRO A 316 -3.22 9.65 0.64
C PRO A 316 -4.48 8.80 0.43
N ASP A 317 -5.36 8.71 1.44
CA ASP A 317 -6.63 7.97 1.35
C ASP A 317 -7.59 8.63 0.35
N VAL A 318 -7.72 9.97 0.37
CA VAL A 318 -8.55 10.73 -0.58
C VAL A 318 -7.99 10.59 -1.99
N ARG A 319 -6.68 10.79 -2.17
CA ARG A 319 -6.01 10.65 -3.47
C ARG A 319 -6.09 9.22 -4.01
N GLY A 320 -5.98 8.21 -3.13
CA GLY A 320 -6.12 6.81 -3.51
C GLY A 320 -7.51 6.49 -4.07
N VAL A 321 -8.58 7.01 -3.44
CA VAL A 321 -9.95 6.86 -3.94
C VAL A 321 -10.14 7.63 -5.26
N GLU A 322 -9.60 8.84 -5.38
CA GLU A 322 -9.64 9.61 -6.63
C GLU A 322 -8.99 8.83 -7.79
N ARG A 323 -7.82 8.22 -7.56
CA ARG A 323 -7.16 7.36 -8.57
C ARG A 323 -8.02 6.17 -8.95
N LYS A 324 -8.71 5.56 -7.99
CA LYS A 324 -9.64 4.47 -8.26
C LYS A 324 -10.83 4.90 -9.10
N VAL A 325 -11.40 6.08 -8.85
CA VAL A 325 -12.49 6.63 -9.67
C VAL A 325 -11.97 6.91 -11.09
N ARG A 326 -10.79 7.51 -11.25
CA ARG A 326 -10.17 7.76 -12.57
C ARG A 326 -9.89 6.44 -13.32
N SER A 327 -9.45 5.40 -12.61
CA SER A 327 -9.28 4.05 -13.19
C SER A 327 -10.60 3.51 -13.74
N GLN A 328 -11.70 3.65 -13.01
CA GLN A 328 -13.02 3.20 -13.49
C GLN A 328 -13.55 4.08 -14.64
N ALA A 329 -13.27 5.39 -14.61
CA ALA A 329 -13.63 6.29 -15.72
C ALA A 329 -12.87 5.91 -17.01
N ALA A 330 -11.58 5.58 -16.90
CA ALA A 330 -10.80 5.11 -18.05
C ALA A 330 -11.37 3.79 -18.62
N LYS A 331 -11.86 2.88 -17.77
CA LYS A 331 -12.48 1.63 -18.19
C LYS A 331 -13.75 1.81 -19.04
N VAL A 332 -14.47 2.92 -18.89
CA VAL A 332 -15.65 3.21 -19.73
C VAL A 332 -15.27 3.42 -21.20
N GLY A 333 -14.00 3.80 -21.47
CA GLY A 333 -13.47 3.99 -22.82
C GLY A 333 -13.00 2.69 -23.48
N SER A 334 -12.91 1.59 -22.75
CA SER A 334 -12.56 0.26 -23.28
C SER A 334 -13.81 -0.55 -23.60
#